data_1cb9ce580942ee9dff5fd1c24961200b
#
_entry.id   1cb9ce580942ee9dff5fd1c24961200b
#
_cell.length_a   1.000
_cell.length_b   1.000
_cell.length_c   1.000
_cell.angle_alpha   90.00
_cell.angle_beta   90.00
_cell.angle_gamma   90.00
#
_symmetry.space_group_name_H-M   'P 1'
#
loop_
_entity.id
_entity.type
_entity.pdbx_description
1 polymer ?
#
loop_
_entity_poly.entity_id
_entity_poly.type
_entity_poly.pdbx_seq_one_letter_code
_entity_poly.pdbx_strand_id
1 'polypeptide(L)'
;MPRKIDILFAGIALAIALEARGDLLDQVNQALSLRDPQNRFQLQLSGLIDFEGYFIDQRPPGLIASDDSFLFNPRISLFLDAQFVKHFYFFSQVRLDRGFDPWDSGPQLRLDEYFLRYTPLDNARINFQIGKFATAVGSWVRRHDSWQNPFINAPLPYENITTVSDTEAPSSRQDFAGRRFQTTEQYERLPLIWGPNYTAGAAVLGTIETFDYIFEVKNAAVSSRPDTWQPTETDWSDPTFSGHVGMRPNESWNFGISGSLGPYMADTFKTWATLPPGKDVDNYNQYLLGQDVSFAWRHFQLFAEVFEARFEVPTVGDADTLSYYLEARYKITPQLFGAVRWNEQFYGNIGASDRPWGNDIWRVDAALGYRFTDYLQTKIQYSFSHQDAPLQQGEQLIAAQLTIKF
;
A
#
# COMPACT_ATOMS: atom_id res chain seq x y z
N MET A 1 31.13 -2.94 8.73
CA MET A 1 30.45 -3.93 7.88
C MET A 1 30.20 -5.31 8.53
N PRO A 2 31.10 -5.97 9.31
CA PRO A 2 30.84 -7.33 9.83
C PRO A 2 29.60 -7.43 10.75
N ARG A 3 29.30 -6.45 11.60
CA ARG A 3 28.16 -6.49 12.54
C ARG A 3 26.74 -6.56 11.92
N LYS A 4 26.55 -6.06 10.68
CA LYS A 4 25.23 -6.06 10.02
C LYS A 4 24.89 -7.41 9.40
N ILE A 5 25.90 -8.16 8.94
CA ILE A 5 25.76 -9.53 8.43
C ILE A 5 25.48 -10.50 9.58
N ASP A 6 26.07 -10.27 10.76
CA ASP A 6 25.84 -11.10 11.96
C ASP A 6 24.39 -11.06 12.43
N ILE A 7 23.68 -9.93 12.26
CA ILE A 7 22.25 -9.78 12.62
C ILE A 7 21.36 -10.63 11.68
N LEU A 8 21.68 -10.69 10.39
CA LEU A 8 20.95 -11.52 9.42
C LEU A 8 21.14 -13.01 9.73
N PHE A 9 22.38 -13.44 10.06
CA PHE A 9 22.68 -14.80 10.47
C PHE A 9 22.06 -15.16 11.82
N ALA A 10 21.99 -14.22 12.76
CA ALA A 10 21.31 -14.42 14.04
C ALA A 10 19.78 -14.58 13.84
N GLY A 11 19.17 -13.84 12.91
CA GLY A 11 17.77 -14.02 12.52
C GLY A 11 17.50 -15.40 11.91
N ILE A 12 18.36 -15.88 11.02
CA ILE A 12 18.28 -17.23 10.42
C ILE A 12 18.48 -18.31 11.47
N ALA A 13 19.44 -18.16 12.40
CA ALA A 13 19.68 -19.11 13.50
C ALA A 13 18.49 -19.16 14.48
N LEU A 14 17.85 -18.01 14.76
CA LEU A 14 16.63 -17.94 15.55
C LEU A 14 15.45 -18.64 14.84
N ALA A 15 15.37 -18.50 13.52
CA ALA A 15 14.37 -19.16 12.69
C ALA A 15 14.49 -20.69 12.76
N ILE A 16 15.72 -21.23 12.65
CA ILE A 16 15.99 -22.66 12.77
C ILE A 16 15.68 -23.17 14.20
N ALA A 17 15.93 -22.36 15.22
CA ALA A 17 15.59 -22.71 16.60
C ALA A 17 14.07 -22.69 16.88
N LEU A 18 13.29 -21.87 16.17
CA LEU A 18 11.82 -21.82 16.22
C LEU A 18 11.17 -22.96 15.44
N GLU A 19 11.81 -23.50 14.40
CA GLU A 19 11.33 -24.66 13.65
C GLU A 19 11.19 -25.92 14.54
N ALA A 20 12.07 -26.05 15.54
CA ALA A 20 12.03 -27.15 16.52
C ALA A 20 10.92 -27.02 17.60
N ARG A 21 10.10 -25.94 17.55
CA ARG A 21 9.06 -25.65 18.55
C ARG A 21 7.73 -25.21 17.92
N GLY A 22 7.29 -25.88 16.86
CA GLY A 22 5.97 -25.67 16.27
C GLY A 22 4.85 -25.67 17.32
N ASP A 23 4.89 -26.58 18.28
CA ASP A 23 3.97 -26.69 19.42
C ASP A 23 3.87 -25.38 20.25
N LEU A 24 4.93 -24.58 20.36
CA LEU A 24 4.90 -23.34 21.14
C LEU A 24 4.03 -22.27 20.44
N LEU A 25 4.17 -22.11 19.13
CA LEU A 25 3.40 -21.10 18.36
C LEU A 25 1.93 -21.52 18.27
N ASP A 26 1.62 -22.80 18.19
CA ASP A 26 0.25 -23.32 18.30
C ASP A 26 -0.37 -23.01 19.67
N GLN A 27 0.38 -23.20 20.75
CA GLN A 27 -0.08 -22.84 22.12
C GLN A 27 -0.29 -21.33 22.26
N VAL A 28 0.62 -20.51 21.73
CA VAL A 28 0.48 -19.05 21.73
C VAL A 28 -0.79 -18.64 20.98
N ASN A 29 -1.01 -19.19 19.79
CA ASN A 29 -2.20 -18.86 18.97
C ASN A 29 -3.51 -19.27 19.68
N GLN A 30 -3.54 -20.43 20.37
CA GLN A 30 -4.67 -20.83 21.18
C GLN A 30 -4.89 -19.91 22.39
N ALA A 31 -3.82 -19.50 23.08
CA ALA A 31 -3.89 -18.60 24.24
C ALA A 31 -4.36 -17.19 23.84
N LEU A 32 -4.14 -16.76 22.60
CA LEU A 32 -4.55 -15.47 22.05
C LEU A 32 -5.99 -15.48 21.49
N SER A 33 -6.72 -16.59 21.64
CA SER A 33 -8.11 -16.73 21.22
C SER A 33 -9.03 -16.89 22.43
N LEU A 34 -10.00 -16.00 22.55
CA LEU A 34 -11.05 -16.06 23.57
C LEU A 34 -12.41 -16.26 22.89
N ARG A 35 -13.15 -17.29 23.31
CA ARG A 35 -14.51 -17.58 22.83
C ARG A 35 -15.47 -17.77 23.99
N ASP A 36 -16.58 -17.06 23.92
CA ASP A 36 -17.72 -17.36 24.81
C ASP A 36 -18.33 -18.71 24.43
N PRO A 37 -18.64 -19.62 25.40
CA PRO A 37 -19.29 -20.91 25.14
C PRO A 37 -20.61 -20.80 24.36
N GLN A 38 -21.27 -19.65 24.42
CA GLN A 38 -22.52 -19.38 23.69
C GLN A 38 -22.31 -18.68 22.35
N ASN A 39 -21.05 -18.54 21.89
CA ASN A 39 -20.67 -17.85 20.64
C ASN A 39 -21.19 -16.40 20.52
N ARG A 40 -21.43 -15.72 21.64
CA ARG A 40 -21.86 -14.31 21.65
C ARG A 40 -20.70 -13.35 21.51
N PHE A 41 -19.51 -13.82 21.84
CA PHE A 41 -18.27 -13.04 21.77
C PHE A 41 -17.12 -13.95 21.36
N GLN A 42 -16.35 -13.48 20.38
CA GLN A 42 -15.10 -14.08 19.98
C GLN A 42 -14.05 -12.98 19.80
N LEU A 43 -12.88 -13.18 20.37
CA LEU A 43 -11.73 -12.28 20.23
C LEU A 43 -10.53 -13.09 19.82
N GLN A 44 -9.80 -12.62 18.81
CA GLN A 44 -8.56 -13.18 18.31
C GLN A 44 -7.50 -12.08 18.26
N LEU A 45 -6.40 -12.27 18.96
CA LEU A 45 -5.18 -11.48 18.78
C LEU A 45 -4.23 -12.28 17.88
N SER A 46 -3.65 -11.64 16.89
CA SER A 46 -2.65 -12.22 15.99
C SER A 46 -1.59 -11.20 15.61
N GLY A 47 -0.53 -11.60 14.95
CA GLY A 47 0.50 -10.63 14.57
C GLY A 47 1.51 -11.13 13.56
N LEU A 48 2.28 -10.17 13.05
CA LEU A 48 3.42 -10.38 12.17
C LEU A 48 4.64 -9.65 12.76
N ILE A 49 5.77 -10.33 12.80
CA ILE A 49 7.07 -9.73 13.10
C ILE A 49 7.91 -9.90 11.86
N ASP A 50 8.32 -8.78 11.26
CA ASP A 50 9.13 -8.73 10.06
C ASP A 50 10.53 -8.18 10.37
N PHE A 51 11.54 -8.82 9.81
CA PHE A 51 12.90 -8.30 9.75
C PHE A 51 13.23 -8.10 8.27
N GLU A 52 13.34 -6.86 7.84
CA GLU A 52 13.59 -6.47 6.46
C GLU A 52 14.94 -5.81 6.32
N GLY A 53 15.70 -6.20 5.32
CA GLY A 53 16.96 -5.58 4.94
C GLY A 53 16.95 -5.24 3.47
N TYR A 54 17.34 -4.00 3.12
CA TYR A 54 17.39 -3.50 1.76
C TYR A 54 18.81 -3.02 1.44
N PHE A 55 19.36 -3.47 0.32
CA PHE A 55 20.59 -2.95 -0.28
C PHE A 55 20.21 -2.17 -1.53
N ILE A 56 20.57 -0.91 -1.57
CA ILE A 56 20.15 0.07 -2.57
C ILE A 56 21.42 0.68 -3.15
N ASP A 57 21.59 0.69 -4.47
CA ASP A 57 22.75 1.26 -5.14
C ASP A 57 22.65 2.78 -5.30
N GLN A 58 21.42 3.32 -5.35
CA GLN A 58 21.12 4.75 -5.38
C GLN A 58 19.74 5.01 -4.79
N ARG A 59 19.42 6.29 -4.52
CA ARG A 59 18.15 6.66 -3.90
C ARG A 59 16.97 6.19 -4.75
N PRO A 60 16.07 5.34 -4.21
CA PRO A 60 14.95 4.80 -4.95
C PRO A 60 13.87 5.85 -5.21
N PRO A 61 13.08 5.71 -6.28
CA PRO A 61 12.02 6.64 -6.60
C PRO A 61 10.75 6.46 -5.76
N GLY A 62 10.70 5.45 -4.89
CA GLY A 62 9.50 5.05 -4.16
C GLY A 62 9.52 5.39 -2.68
N LEU A 63 8.54 4.83 -1.95
CA LEU A 63 8.36 5.02 -0.51
C LEU A 63 9.42 4.32 0.36
N ILE A 64 10.17 3.35 -0.20
CA ILE A 64 11.32 2.75 0.47
C ILE A 64 12.50 3.68 0.26
N ALA A 65 12.92 4.40 1.30
CA ALA A 65 13.96 5.40 1.20
C ALA A 65 15.06 5.22 2.25
N SER A 66 16.29 5.51 1.84
CA SER A 66 17.45 5.60 2.72
C SER A 66 18.52 6.47 2.05
N ASP A 67 19.21 7.29 2.84
CA ASP A 67 20.41 8.01 2.38
C ASP A 67 21.65 7.09 2.38
N ASP A 68 21.56 5.96 3.09
CA ASP A 68 22.56 4.90 3.09
C ASP A 68 22.27 3.84 2.05
N SER A 69 23.29 3.14 1.54
CA SER A 69 23.13 1.97 0.65
C SER A 69 22.52 0.74 1.34
N PHE A 70 22.22 0.82 2.63
CA PHE A 70 21.58 -0.24 3.40
C PHE A 70 20.54 0.30 4.35
N LEU A 71 19.32 -0.24 4.25
CA LEU A 71 18.23 0.01 5.18
C LEU A 71 17.86 -1.28 5.91
N PHE A 72 17.79 -1.22 7.26
CA PHE A 72 17.20 -2.27 8.08
C PHE A 72 15.90 -1.75 8.69
N ASN A 73 14.80 -2.43 8.42
CA ASN A 73 13.45 -2.03 8.82
C ASN A 73 12.73 -3.17 9.58
N PRO A 74 12.96 -3.32 10.89
CA PRO A 74 12.17 -4.23 11.70
C PRO A 74 10.76 -3.69 11.88
N ARG A 75 9.75 -4.57 11.79
CA ARG A 75 8.35 -4.20 11.94
C ARG A 75 7.60 -5.21 12.79
N ILE A 76 6.72 -4.72 13.66
CA ILE A 76 5.75 -5.53 14.40
C ILE A 76 4.36 -5.01 14.04
N SER A 77 3.49 -5.90 13.56
CA SER A 77 2.07 -5.63 13.31
C SER A 77 1.23 -6.53 14.19
N LEU A 78 0.36 -5.94 15.01
CA LEU A 78 -0.57 -6.64 15.87
C LEU A 78 -1.99 -6.42 15.36
N PHE A 79 -2.78 -7.48 15.28
CA PHE A 79 -4.15 -7.46 14.80
C PHE A 79 -5.08 -7.95 15.89
N LEU A 80 -6.15 -7.22 16.13
CA LEU A 80 -7.24 -7.60 17.01
C LEU A 80 -8.52 -7.74 16.21
N ASP A 81 -9.02 -8.95 16.15
CA ASP A 81 -10.32 -9.31 15.59
C ASP A 81 -11.32 -9.57 16.73
N ALA A 82 -12.45 -8.89 16.73
CA ALA A 82 -13.48 -9.09 17.73
C ALA A 82 -14.87 -9.19 17.09
N GLN A 83 -15.52 -10.32 17.28
CA GLN A 83 -16.92 -10.56 16.88
C GLN A 83 -17.81 -10.43 18.11
N PHE A 84 -18.78 -9.48 18.05
CA PHE A 84 -19.75 -9.27 19.09
C PHE A 84 -21.15 -9.65 18.58
N VAL A 85 -21.78 -10.62 19.23
CA VAL A 85 -23.02 -11.17 18.72
C VAL A 85 -22.83 -11.58 17.26
N LYS A 86 -23.90 -11.74 16.52
CA LYS A 86 -23.84 -12.19 15.12
C LYS A 86 -23.52 -11.05 14.13
N HIS A 87 -23.75 -9.80 14.53
CA HIS A 87 -23.89 -8.70 13.60
C HIS A 87 -22.80 -7.65 13.69
N PHE A 88 -21.99 -7.62 14.74
CA PHE A 88 -20.95 -6.61 14.93
C PHE A 88 -19.57 -7.24 14.88
N TYR A 89 -18.71 -6.68 14.05
CA TYR A 89 -17.31 -7.05 13.95
C TYR A 89 -16.45 -5.80 14.12
N PHE A 90 -15.47 -5.89 15.01
CA PHE A 90 -14.46 -4.87 15.23
C PHE A 90 -13.10 -5.42 14.82
N PHE A 91 -12.33 -4.60 14.15
CA PHE A 91 -10.94 -4.88 13.79
C PHE A 91 -10.05 -3.72 14.21
N SER A 92 -8.82 -4.02 14.64
CA SER A 92 -7.78 -3.01 14.76
C SER A 92 -6.40 -3.57 14.43
N GLN A 93 -5.55 -2.72 13.85
CA GLN A 93 -4.16 -3.00 13.55
C GLN A 93 -3.28 -1.93 14.19
N VAL A 94 -2.38 -2.39 15.06
CA VAL A 94 -1.32 -1.56 15.64
C VAL A 94 0.01 -1.96 15.02
N ARG A 95 0.80 -0.98 14.60
CA ARG A 95 2.11 -1.20 13.97
C ARG A 95 3.21 -0.43 14.67
N LEU A 96 4.35 -1.07 14.83
CA LEU A 96 5.61 -0.47 15.27
C LEU A 96 6.66 -0.69 14.18
N ASP A 97 7.06 0.35 13.50
CA ASP A 97 8.14 0.38 12.50
C ASP A 97 8.69 1.81 12.35
N ARG A 98 9.40 2.12 11.27
CA ARG A 98 9.91 3.47 10.98
C ARG A 98 8.87 4.47 10.43
N GLY A 99 7.63 4.04 10.14
CA GLY A 99 6.61 4.87 9.51
C GLY A 99 6.39 4.56 8.02
N PHE A 100 5.40 5.23 7.44
CA PHE A 100 5.07 5.14 6.01
C PHE A 100 5.68 6.27 5.19
N ASP A 101 6.01 7.39 5.82
CA ASP A 101 6.63 8.51 5.12
C ASP A 101 8.12 8.23 4.93
N PRO A 102 8.68 8.42 3.73
CA PRO A 102 10.13 8.27 3.49
C PRO A 102 11.03 9.11 4.39
N TRP A 103 10.52 10.22 4.92
CA TRP A 103 11.23 11.09 5.86
C TRP A 103 11.24 10.58 7.31
N ASP A 104 10.40 9.60 7.63
CA ASP A 104 10.36 9.02 8.97
C ASP A 104 11.68 8.31 9.29
N SER A 105 12.32 8.67 10.39
CA SER A 105 13.66 8.17 10.73
C SER A 105 13.73 7.34 12.00
N GLY A 106 12.69 7.31 12.80
CA GLY A 106 12.65 6.63 14.10
C GLY A 106 11.52 5.62 14.23
N PRO A 107 11.49 4.81 15.28
CA PRO A 107 10.40 3.89 15.54
C PRO A 107 9.12 4.65 15.86
N GLN A 108 8.05 4.34 15.15
CA GLN A 108 6.72 4.92 15.33
C GLN A 108 5.73 3.83 15.73
N LEU A 109 5.00 4.06 16.84
CA LEU A 109 3.85 3.25 17.21
C LEU A 109 2.60 3.90 16.66
N ARG A 110 1.92 3.21 15.74
CA ARG A 110 0.74 3.73 15.05
C ARG A 110 -0.44 2.79 15.19
N LEU A 111 -1.62 3.37 15.31
CA LEU A 111 -2.90 2.69 15.09
C LEU A 111 -3.26 2.90 13.61
N ASP A 112 -2.83 1.96 12.77
CA ASP A 112 -2.95 2.07 11.33
C ASP A 112 -4.38 1.84 10.85
N GLU A 113 -5.04 0.83 11.40
CA GLU A 113 -6.39 0.47 11.01
C GLU A 113 -7.26 0.18 12.25
N TYR A 114 -8.49 0.69 12.26
CA TYR A 114 -9.53 0.33 13.22
C TYR A 114 -10.90 0.64 12.66
N PHE A 115 -11.81 -0.30 12.75
CA PHE A 115 -13.18 -0.08 12.29
C PHE A 115 -14.18 -0.96 13.02
N LEU A 116 -15.43 -0.49 13.04
CA LEU A 116 -16.60 -1.27 13.41
C LEU A 116 -17.41 -1.57 12.14
N ARG A 117 -17.74 -2.84 11.92
CA ARG A 117 -18.62 -3.28 10.84
C ARG A 117 -19.92 -3.82 11.44
N TYR A 118 -21.04 -3.37 10.88
CA TYR A 118 -22.38 -3.87 11.18
C TYR A 118 -22.93 -4.64 9.98
N THR A 119 -23.29 -5.91 10.20
CA THR A 119 -23.84 -6.82 9.21
C THR A 119 -25.30 -7.11 9.54
N PRO A 120 -26.27 -6.32 9.02
CA PRO A 120 -27.69 -6.47 9.35
C PRO A 120 -28.32 -7.76 8.84
N LEU A 121 -27.78 -8.31 7.74
CA LEU A 121 -28.34 -9.46 7.03
C LEU A 121 -27.42 -10.68 7.14
N ASP A 122 -27.98 -11.85 7.38
CA ASP A 122 -27.25 -13.11 7.48
C ASP A 122 -26.49 -13.51 6.20
N ASN A 123 -26.91 -13.01 5.03
CA ASN A 123 -26.31 -13.31 3.74
C ASN A 123 -25.19 -12.31 3.35
N ALA A 124 -24.82 -11.39 4.24
CA ALA A 124 -23.76 -10.39 4.04
C ALA A 124 -23.90 -9.54 2.75
N ARG A 125 -25.12 -9.45 2.19
CA ARG A 125 -25.36 -8.66 0.97
C ARG A 125 -25.14 -7.17 1.17
N ILE A 126 -25.34 -6.68 2.40
CA ILE A 126 -25.08 -5.30 2.77
C ILE A 126 -24.44 -5.26 4.15
N ASN A 127 -23.35 -4.51 4.28
CA ASN A 127 -22.66 -4.24 5.53
C ASN A 127 -22.32 -2.77 5.59
N PHE A 128 -22.27 -2.20 6.78
CA PHE A 128 -21.85 -0.83 7.05
C PHE A 128 -20.57 -0.87 7.86
N GLN A 129 -19.61 -0.05 7.48
CA GLN A 129 -18.32 0.05 8.17
C GLN A 129 -18.01 1.50 8.46
N ILE A 130 -17.47 1.78 9.65
CA ILE A 130 -17.01 3.11 10.04
C ILE A 130 -15.71 2.98 10.84
N GLY A 131 -14.78 3.90 10.59
CA GLY A 131 -13.49 3.95 11.25
C GLY A 131 -12.37 4.40 10.34
N LYS A 132 -11.16 3.98 10.63
CA LYS A 132 -9.95 4.18 9.81
C LYS A 132 -9.58 2.83 9.20
N PHE A 133 -9.52 2.74 7.87
CA PHE A 133 -9.29 1.46 7.18
C PHE A 133 -8.69 1.67 5.79
N ALA A 134 -8.06 0.61 5.27
CA ALA A 134 -7.42 0.63 3.96
C ALA A 134 -8.40 0.98 2.84
N THR A 135 -7.91 1.65 1.78
CA THR A 135 -8.75 2.03 0.64
C THR A 135 -9.31 0.81 -0.10
N ALA A 136 -10.50 0.98 -0.67
CA ALA A 136 -11.12 0.02 -1.57
C ALA A 136 -10.47 -0.03 -2.97
N VAL A 137 -9.66 0.97 -3.32
CA VAL A 137 -9.09 1.12 -4.66
C VAL A 137 -8.05 0.05 -4.92
N GLY A 138 -8.23 -0.67 -6.01
CA GLY A 138 -7.36 -1.76 -6.44
C GLY A 138 -7.52 -3.07 -5.65
N SER A 139 -6.78 -4.06 -6.03
CA SER A 139 -6.80 -5.42 -5.45
C SER A 139 -5.56 -5.76 -4.63
N TRP A 140 -4.41 -5.07 -4.88
CA TRP A 140 -3.16 -5.31 -4.16
C TRP A 140 -3.27 -5.01 -2.67
N VAL A 141 -4.02 -3.97 -2.30
CA VAL A 141 -4.21 -3.57 -0.90
C VAL A 141 -4.70 -4.71 -0.02
N ARG A 142 -5.56 -5.59 -0.55
CA ARG A 142 -6.09 -6.76 0.18
C ARG A 142 -5.06 -7.85 0.48
N ARG A 143 -3.87 -7.80 -0.12
CA ARG A 143 -2.77 -8.78 0.01
C ARG A 143 -1.42 -8.11 0.26
N HIS A 144 -1.41 -6.87 0.77
CA HIS A 144 -0.21 -6.07 0.97
C HIS A 144 0.65 -6.52 2.16
N ASP A 145 0.10 -7.30 3.09
CA ASP A 145 0.84 -7.77 4.24
C ASP A 145 2.02 -8.68 3.85
N SER A 146 3.02 -8.73 4.71
CA SER A 146 4.27 -9.46 4.46
C SER A 146 4.09 -10.98 4.30
N TRP A 147 3.00 -11.56 4.80
CA TRP A 147 2.70 -12.97 4.67
C TRP A 147 2.07 -13.34 3.33
N GLN A 148 1.25 -12.45 2.78
CA GLN A 148 0.47 -12.68 1.55
C GLN A 148 1.17 -12.15 0.31
N ASN A 149 1.79 -10.95 0.39
CA ASN A 149 2.55 -10.36 -0.71
C ASN A 149 3.76 -11.24 -1.05
N PRO A 150 3.92 -11.71 -2.29
CA PRO A 150 5.09 -12.49 -2.68
C PRO A 150 6.37 -11.66 -2.76
N PHE A 151 6.26 -10.33 -2.84
CA PHE A 151 7.36 -9.36 -2.85
C PHE A 151 7.54 -8.68 -1.49
N ILE A 152 8.64 -7.96 -1.34
CA ILE A 152 8.93 -7.17 -0.13
C ILE A 152 8.46 -5.72 -0.31
N ASN A 153 8.54 -5.18 -1.53
CA ASN A 153 8.03 -3.87 -1.90
C ASN A 153 6.61 -3.91 -2.51
N ALA A 154 5.99 -2.74 -2.65
CA ALA A 154 4.72 -2.56 -3.34
C ALA A 154 4.90 -2.50 -4.88
N PRO A 155 3.84 -2.64 -5.70
CA PRO A 155 3.86 -2.26 -7.11
C PRO A 155 4.01 -0.74 -7.28
N LEU A 156 4.56 -0.29 -8.43
CA LEU A 156 4.80 1.14 -8.70
C LEU A 156 3.58 2.05 -8.47
N PRO A 157 2.33 1.70 -8.84
CA PRO A 157 1.18 2.56 -8.59
C PRO A 157 0.99 2.94 -7.11
N TYR A 158 1.49 2.11 -6.18
CA TYR A 158 1.33 2.26 -4.73
C TYR A 158 2.55 2.83 -4.02
N GLU A 159 3.66 3.06 -4.71
CA GLU A 159 4.88 3.54 -4.05
C GLU A 159 5.71 4.55 -4.87
N ASN A 160 5.53 4.61 -6.20
CA ASN A 160 6.35 5.51 -7.03
C ASN A 160 5.93 6.97 -6.83
N ILE A 161 6.86 7.77 -6.33
CA ILE A 161 6.62 9.19 -6.05
C ILE A 161 6.65 9.99 -7.35
N THR A 162 5.62 10.81 -7.57
CA THR A 162 5.45 11.68 -8.73
C THR A 162 6.13 13.04 -8.54
N THR A 163 5.75 14.06 -9.32
CA THR A 163 6.17 15.45 -9.13
C THR A 163 5.08 16.32 -8.48
N VAL A 164 3.92 15.74 -8.15
CA VAL A 164 2.80 16.41 -7.47
C VAL A 164 3.13 16.55 -5.98
N SER A 165 2.96 17.75 -5.44
CA SER A 165 3.03 18.03 -4.01
C SER A 165 1.66 18.41 -3.46
N ASP A 166 1.37 17.96 -2.25
CA ASP A 166 0.17 18.32 -1.50
C ASP A 166 0.30 19.63 -0.73
N THR A 167 1.54 20.08 -0.49
CA THR A 167 1.84 21.26 0.35
C THR A 167 2.38 22.44 -0.43
N GLU A 168 2.68 22.29 -1.73
CA GLU A 168 3.30 23.31 -2.54
C GLU A 168 2.71 23.38 -3.96
N ALA A 169 2.11 24.53 -4.28
CA ALA A 169 1.67 24.83 -5.64
C ALA A 169 2.88 25.26 -6.51
N PRO A 170 3.01 24.74 -7.73
CA PRO A 170 4.05 25.19 -8.64
C PRO A 170 3.78 26.64 -9.11
N SER A 171 4.85 27.41 -9.30
CA SER A 171 4.75 28.80 -9.76
C SER A 171 4.35 28.90 -11.24
N SER A 172 4.59 27.86 -12.02
CA SER A 172 4.29 27.80 -13.45
C SER A 172 4.34 26.35 -13.98
N ARG A 173 3.86 26.14 -15.21
CA ARG A 173 4.01 24.86 -15.93
C ARG A 173 5.46 24.43 -16.11
N GLN A 174 6.38 25.40 -16.32
CA GLN A 174 7.81 25.11 -16.46
C GLN A 174 8.43 24.67 -15.13
N ASP A 175 8.05 25.30 -14.04
CA ASP A 175 8.44 24.91 -12.69
C ASP A 175 7.99 23.47 -12.39
N PHE A 176 6.73 23.18 -12.60
CA PHE A 176 6.16 21.85 -12.39
C PHE A 176 6.87 20.77 -13.22
N ALA A 177 7.06 21.00 -14.53
CA ALA A 177 7.80 20.08 -15.38
C ALA A 177 9.28 19.98 -15.01
N GLY A 178 9.86 21.01 -14.40
CA GLY A 178 11.24 21.04 -13.90
C GLY A 178 11.45 20.15 -12.67
N ARG A 179 10.42 19.92 -11.86
CA ARG A 179 10.48 19.12 -10.63
C ARG A 179 10.96 17.69 -10.85
N ARG A 180 10.71 17.11 -12.04
CA ARG A 180 11.21 15.77 -12.42
C ARG A 180 12.73 15.62 -12.40
N PHE A 181 13.48 16.74 -12.36
CA PHE A 181 14.95 16.76 -12.28
C PHE A 181 15.47 17.03 -10.86
N GLN A 182 14.57 17.30 -9.91
CA GLN A 182 14.91 17.62 -8.51
C GLN A 182 14.79 16.35 -7.67
N THR A 183 15.89 15.64 -7.49
CA THR A 183 15.92 14.38 -6.73
C THR A 183 15.95 14.59 -5.21
N THR A 184 16.37 15.76 -4.72
CA THR A 184 16.50 16.05 -3.28
C THR A 184 15.16 16.27 -2.59
N GLU A 185 14.15 16.76 -3.33
CA GLU A 185 12.82 17.08 -2.81
C GLU A 185 11.76 16.04 -3.19
N GLN A 186 12.17 14.91 -3.79
CA GLN A 186 11.20 13.94 -4.28
C GLN A 186 10.26 13.40 -3.19
N TYR A 187 10.75 13.25 -1.96
CA TYR A 187 9.94 12.74 -0.85
C TYR A 187 8.95 13.76 -0.25
N GLU A 188 9.00 15.02 -0.69
CA GLU A 188 7.96 16.02 -0.40
C GLU A 188 6.76 15.93 -1.35
N ARG A 189 6.69 14.87 -2.18
CA ARG A 189 5.71 14.67 -3.24
C ARG A 189 4.90 13.41 -3.03
N LEU A 190 3.86 13.25 -3.84
CA LEU A 190 2.86 12.20 -3.70
C LEU A 190 3.04 11.08 -4.72
N PRO A 191 2.78 9.80 -4.35
CA PRO A 191 2.52 8.73 -5.30
C PRO A 191 1.09 8.82 -5.87
N LEU A 192 0.71 7.90 -6.77
CA LEU A 192 -0.67 7.78 -7.22
C LEU A 192 -1.58 7.32 -6.07
N ILE A 193 -1.13 6.29 -5.37
CA ILE A 193 -1.79 5.73 -4.20
C ILE A 193 -0.71 5.58 -3.12
N TRP A 194 -0.94 6.07 -1.92
CA TRP A 194 0.04 5.98 -0.84
C TRP A 194 -0.08 4.64 -0.10
N GLY A 195 0.57 3.59 -0.64
CA GLY A 195 0.51 2.26 -0.05
C GLY A 195 -0.92 1.77 0.17
N PRO A 196 -1.25 1.23 1.35
CA PRO A 196 -2.62 0.78 1.66
C PRO A 196 -3.60 1.93 1.96
N ASN A 197 -3.13 3.18 2.13
CA ASN A 197 -3.93 4.38 2.39
C ASN A 197 -5.01 4.17 3.47
N TYR A 198 -4.60 4.13 4.72
CA TYR A 198 -5.50 3.93 5.87
C TYR A 198 -6.19 5.24 6.28
N THR A 199 -7.09 5.75 5.49
CA THR A 199 -7.84 6.97 5.76
C THR A 199 -9.09 6.70 6.58
N ALA A 200 -9.55 7.70 7.35
CA ALA A 200 -10.77 7.60 8.15
C ALA A 200 -12.01 7.78 7.27
N GLY A 201 -13.11 7.09 7.61
CA GLY A 201 -14.34 7.23 6.85
C GLY A 201 -15.42 6.22 7.19
N ALA A 202 -16.38 6.12 6.26
CA ALA A 202 -17.45 5.15 6.30
C ALA A 202 -17.56 4.43 4.95
N ALA A 203 -18.04 3.19 4.98
CA ALA A 203 -18.24 2.40 3.78
C ALA A 203 -19.53 1.58 3.85
N VAL A 204 -20.09 1.31 2.66
CA VAL A 204 -21.10 0.28 2.43
C VAL A 204 -20.49 -0.78 1.53
N LEU A 205 -20.57 -2.05 1.94
CA LEU A 205 -19.94 -3.14 1.22
C LEU A 205 -20.79 -4.41 1.29
N GLY A 206 -20.61 -5.29 0.33
CA GLY A 206 -21.35 -6.54 0.30
C GLY A 206 -21.01 -7.45 -0.86
N THR A 207 -21.67 -8.62 -0.87
CA THR A 207 -21.56 -9.60 -1.95
C THR A 207 -22.96 -9.99 -2.41
N ILE A 208 -23.19 -9.92 -3.72
CA ILE A 208 -24.43 -10.32 -4.37
C ILE A 208 -24.07 -11.34 -5.45
N GLU A 209 -24.35 -12.61 -5.18
CA GLU A 209 -23.98 -13.73 -6.06
C GLU A 209 -22.48 -13.75 -6.39
N THR A 210 -22.11 -13.48 -7.64
CA THR A 210 -20.72 -13.42 -8.11
C THR A 210 -20.09 -12.05 -8.04
N PHE A 211 -20.85 -11.02 -7.62
CA PHE A 211 -20.37 -9.63 -7.51
C PHE A 211 -20.07 -9.27 -6.06
N ASP A 212 -18.94 -8.61 -5.84
CA ASP A 212 -18.62 -7.92 -4.61
C ASP A 212 -18.50 -6.41 -4.86
N TYR A 213 -18.85 -5.61 -3.86
CA TYR A 213 -18.81 -4.16 -3.97
C TYR A 213 -18.42 -3.52 -2.66
N ILE A 214 -17.76 -2.38 -2.75
CA ILE A 214 -17.51 -1.45 -1.65
C ILE A 214 -17.55 -0.02 -2.17
N PHE A 215 -18.29 0.85 -1.48
CA PHE A 215 -18.32 2.29 -1.69
C PHE A 215 -17.97 2.97 -0.39
N GLU A 216 -17.09 3.93 -0.43
CA GLU A 216 -16.54 4.60 0.74
C GLU A 216 -16.51 6.12 0.59
N VAL A 217 -16.68 6.79 1.73
CA VAL A 217 -16.46 8.23 1.91
C VAL A 217 -15.33 8.38 2.91
N LYS A 218 -14.28 9.06 2.52
CA LYS A 218 -13.03 9.17 3.26
C LYS A 218 -12.64 10.62 3.50
N ASN A 219 -11.85 10.85 4.54
CA ASN A 219 -11.39 12.19 4.89
C ASN A 219 -10.24 12.71 4.01
N ALA A 220 -9.59 11.87 3.20
CA ALA A 220 -8.45 12.28 2.38
C ALA A 220 -8.34 11.43 1.10
N ALA A 221 -7.65 11.96 0.07
CA ALA A 221 -7.40 11.29 -1.20
C ALA A 221 -6.55 10.03 -1.05
N VAL A 222 -6.61 9.14 -2.06
CA VAL A 222 -5.80 7.90 -2.05
C VAL A 222 -4.30 8.15 -2.16
N SER A 223 -3.88 9.31 -2.64
CA SER A 223 -2.47 9.74 -2.68
C SER A 223 -2.00 10.46 -1.42
N SER A 224 -2.90 10.82 -0.51
CA SER A 224 -2.60 11.66 0.66
C SER A 224 -1.58 11.05 1.59
N ARG A 225 -0.82 11.92 2.29
CA ARG A 225 0.19 11.54 3.27
C ARG A 225 -0.40 10.92 4.53
N PRO A 226 0.36 10.07 5.23
CA PRO A 226 -0.09 9.42 6.47
C PRO A 226 -0.52 10.36 7.60
N ASP A 227 0.01 11.57 7.67
CA ASP A 227 -0.36 12.59 8.65
C ASP A 227 -1.82 13.06 8.50
N THR A 228 -2.37 13.06 7.28
CA THR A 228 -3.76 13.45 7.01
C THR A 228 -4.79 12.32 7.19
N TRP A 229 -4.36 11.10 7.51
CA TRP A 229 -5.27 9.94 7.57
C TRP A 229 -6.13 9.86 8.83
N GLN A 230 -5.81 10.63 9.86
CA GLN A 230 -6.58 10.63 11.12
C GLN A 230 -7.91 11.39 10.92
N PRO A 231 -8.99 10.99 11.62
CA PRO A 231 -10.31 11.60 11.45
C PRO A 231 -10.39 13.06 11.92
N THR A 232 -9.37 13.54 12.61
CA THR A 232 -9.29 14.90 13.19
C THR A 232 -8.42 15.85 12.38
N GLU A 233 -7.74 15.35 11.34
CA GLU A 233 -6.78 16.14 10.56
C GLU A 233 -7.42 16.89 9.39
N THR A 234 -8.68 16.62 9.09
CA THR A 234 -9.47 17.31 8.05
C THR A 234 -10.79 17.75 8.61
N ASP A 235 -11.39 18.79 8.05
CA ASP A 235 -12.67 19.34 8.47
C ASP A 235 -13.90 18.60 7.89
N TRP A 236 -13.68 17.64 6.97
CA TRP A 236 -14.73 16.87 6.29
C TRP A 236 -15.63 17.68 5.34
N SER A 237 -15.28 18.92 5.00
CA SER A 237 -16.04 19.73 4.06
C SER A 237 -16.05 19.14 2.66
N ASP A 238 -14.91 18.60 2.24
CA ASP A 238 -14.66 18.06 0.90
C ASP A 238 -14.13 16.63 0.95
N PRO A 239 -15.00 15.63 1.24
CA PRO A 239 -14.58 14.26 1.41
C PRO A 239 -14.21 13.61 0.07
N THR A 240 -13.32 12.62 0.14
CA THR A 240 -13.00 11.73 -0.99
C THR A 240 -14.03 10.62 -1.10
N PHE A 241 -14.52 10.40 -2.33
CA PHE A 241 -15.39 9.29 -2.68
C PHE A 241 -14.59 8.24 -3.43
N SER A 242 -14.63 6.99 -2.95
CA SER A 242 -13.96 5.87 -3.61
C SER A 242 -14.85 4.64 -3.66
N GLY A 243 -14.53 3.70 -4.52
CA GLY A 243 -15.24 2.44 -4.56
C GLY A 243 -14.59 1.42 -5.48
N HIS A 244 -15.02 0.17 -5.30
CA HIS A 244 -14.63 -0.97 -6.11
C HIS A 244 -15.82 -1.89 -6.32
N VAL A 245 -15.95 -2.40 -7.55
CA VAL A 245 -16.89 -3.47 -7.90
C VAL A 245 -16.11 -4.60 -8.52
N GLY A 246 -16.25 -5.79 -7.94
CA GLY A 246 -15.61 -7.02 -8.40
C GLY A 246 -16.61 -8.03 -8.95
N MET A 247 -16.16 -8.90 -9.82
CA MET A 247 -16.93 -10.03 -10.36
C MET A 247 -16.08 -11.29 -10.39
N ARG A 248 -16.63 -12.38 -9.82
CA ARG A 248 -16.02 -13.73 -9.81
C ARG A 248 -16.87 -14.70 -10.62
N PRO A 249 -16.68 -14.79 -11.95
CA PRO A 249 -17.50 -15.67 -12.80
C PRO A 249 -17.26 -17.15 -12.50
N ASN A 250 -16.12 -17.51 -11.94
CA ASN A 250 -15.76 -18.87 -11.50
C ASN A 250 -14.63 -18.81 -10.45
N GLU A 251 -14.19 -19.98 -9.98
CA GLU A 251 -13.15 -20.10 -8.94
C GLU A 251 -11.75 -19.60 -9.37
N SER A 252 -11.50 -19.51 -10.68
CA SER A 252 -10.19 -19.13 -11.23
C SER A 252 -10.04 -17.63 -11.51
N TRP A 253 -11.11 -16.96 -11.90
CA TRP A 253 -11.07 -15.58 -12.38
C TRP A 253 -11.74 -14.61 -11.42
N ASN A 254 -11.10 -13.45 -11.23
CA ASN A 254 -11.70 -12.29 -10.60
C ASN A 254 -11.36 -11.05 -11.42
N PHE A 255 -12.35 -10.20 -11.68
CA PHE A 255 -12.21 -8.92 -12.38
C PHE A 255 -12.74 -7.83 -11.48
N GLY A 256 -12.14 -6.63 -11.56
CA GLY A 256 -12.58 -5.49 -10.78
C GLY A 256 -12.42 -4.18 -11.50
N ILE A 257 -13.23 -3.21 -11.10
CA ILE A 257 -13.12 -1.80 -11.47
C ILE A 257 -13.21 -1.00 -10.20
N SER A 258 -12.31 -0.03 -10.04
CA SER A 258 -12.28 0.88 -8.91
C SER A 258 -12.15 2.33 -9.37
N GLY A 259 -12.56 3.26 -8.52
CA GLY A 259 -12.40 4.67 -8.77
C GLY A 259 -12.27 5.46 -7.48
N SER A 260 -11.66 6.64 -7.57
CA SER A 260 -11.54 7.59 -6.47
C SER A 260 -11.58 9.02 -6.99
N LEU A 261 -12.21 9.91 -6.21
CA LEU A 261 -12.32 11.34 -6.48
C LEU A 261 -12.30 12.10 -5.16
N GLY A 262 -11.39 13.05 -5.01
CA GLY A 262 -11.33 13.96 -3.87
C GLY A 262 -10.14 14.89 -3.89
N PRO A 263 -10.12 15.90 -3.04
CA PRO A 263 -9.02 16.84 -2.93
C PRO A 263 -7.77 16.15 -2.42
N TYR A 264 -6.62 16.45 -3.03
CA TYR A 264 -5.34 15.85 -2.65
C TYR A 264 -4.40 16.81 -1.94
N MET A 265 -4.68 18.11 -1.99
CA MET A 265 -3.85 19.12 -1.34
C MET A 265 -4.17 19.19 0.15
N ALA A 266 -3.13 19.34 0.96
CA ALA A 266 -3.26 19.46 2.40
C ALA A 266 -3.57 20.90 2.81
N ASP A 267 -4.29 21.09 3.93
CA ASP A 267 -4.63 22.38 4.52
C ASP A 267 -3.43 23.15 5.08
N THR A 268 -2.22 22.73 4.75
CA THR A 268 -1.02 23.33 5.27
C THR A 268 -0.61 24.60 4.55
N PHE A 269 -0.31 25.62 5.37
CA PHE A 269 0.03 26.99 5.23
C PHE A 269 0.87 27.41 4.07
N LYS A 270 1.87 26.59 3.49
CA LYS A 270 2.81 27.00 2.44
C LYS A 270 2.16 27.21 1.08
N THR A 271 1.00 26.64 0.89
CA THR A 271 0.31 26.60 -0.40
C THR A 271 -0.52 27.84 -0.67
N TRP A 272 -1.08 28.47 0.35
CA TRP A 272 -2.04 29.56 0.22
C TRP A 272 -1.51 30.78 -0.53
N ALA A 273 -0.24 31.11 -0.39
CA ALA A 273 0.35 32.28 -1.02
C ALA A 273 0.53 32.14 -2.55
N THR A 274 0.38 30.93 -3.09
CA THR A 274 0.66 30.61 -4.50
C THR A 274 -0.56 30.12 -5.27
N LEU A 275 -1.71 29.94 -4.59
CA LEU A 275 -2.95 29.53 -5.25
C LEU A 275 -3.55 30.68 -6.08
N PRO A 276 -4.21 30.39 -7.21
CA PRO A 276 -4.94 31.37 -8.00
C PRO A 276 -6.01 32.08 -7.17
N PRO A 277 -6.30 33.36 -7.42
CA PRO A 277 -7.29 34.13 -6.70
C PRO A 277 -8.68 33.45 -6.69
N GLY A 278 -9.28 33.30 -5.51
CA GLY A 278 -10.59 32.68 -5.33
C GLY A 278 -10.58 31.14 -5.37
N LYS A 279 -9.40 30.53 -5.31
CA LYS A 279 -9.21 29.10 -5.17
C LYS A 279 -8.56 28.80 -3.82
N ASP A 280 -8.95 27.68 -3.21
CA ASP A 280 -8.34 27.07 -2.03
C ASP A 280 -7.87 25.64 -2.34
N VAL A 281 -7.36 24.92 -1.35
CA VAL A 281 -6.80 23.59 -1.51
C VAL A 281 -7.84 22.56 -1.94
N ASP A 282 -9.09 22.70 -1.51
CA ASP A 282 -10.18 21.77 -1.80
C ASP A 282 -10.66 21.82 -3.26
N ASN A 283 -10.23 22.83 -4.00
CA ASN A 283 -10.55 22.96 -5.42
C ASN A 283 -9.62 22.12 -6.33
N TYR A 284 -8.65 21.37 -5.76
CA TYR A 284 -7.70 20.61 -6.52
C TYR A 284 -7.83 19.11 -6.25
N ASN A 285 -8.49 18.44 -7.18
CA ASN A 285 -8.85 17.05 -7.04
C ASN A 285 -7.85 16.09 -7.68
N GLN A 286 -7.77 14.90 -7.09
CA GLN A 286 -7.27 13.70 -7.74
C GLN A 286 -8.45 12.88 -8.25
N TYR A 287 -8.40 12.51 -9.53
CA TYR A 287 -9.28 11.51 -10.16
C TYR A 287 -8.46 10.25 -10.42
N LEU A 288 -8.99 9.10 -10.08
CA LEU A 288 -8.35 7.83 -10.32
C LEU A 288 -9.39 6.80 -10.78
N LEU A 289 -9.07 6.11 -11.88
CA LEU A 289 -9.80 4.96 -12.40
C LEU A 289 -8.86 3.77 -12.42
N GLY A 290 -9.26 2.65 -11.81
CA GLY A 290 -8.50 1.42 -11.74
C GLY A 290 -9.27 0.25 -12.34
N GLN A 291 -8.55 -0.66 -13.00
CA GLN A 291 -9.04 -1.95 -13.45
C GLN A 291 -8.12 -3.03 -12.91
N ASP A 292 -8.68 -4.11 -12.41
CA ASP A 292 -7.91 -5.21 -11.88
C ASP A 292 -8.40 -6.57 -12.40
N VAL A 293 -7.46 -7.51 -12.52
CA VAL A 293 -7.74 -8.89 -12.84
C VAL A 293 -6.84 -9.81 -12.05
N SER A 294 -7.41 -10.89 -11.55
CA SER A 294 -6.62 -12.00 -11.01
C SER A 294 -7.09 -13.34 -11.57
N PHE A 295 -6.11 -14.22 -11.72
CA PHE A 295 -6.32 -15.57 -12.20
C PHE A 295 -5.54 -16.56 -11.33
N ALA A 296 -6.18 -17.66 -10.93
CA ALA A 296 -5.56 -18.74 -10.17
C ALA A 296 -5.89 -20.09 -10.81
N TRP A 297 -4.84 -20.87 -11.11
CA TRP A 297 -5.00 -22.22 -11.64
C TRP A 297 -3.89 -23.13 -11.13
N ARG A 298 -4.28 -24.16 -10.39
CA ARG A 298 -3.35 -25.11 -9.74
C ARG A 298 -2.29 -24.37 -8.90
N HIS A 299 -1.03 -24.36 -9.36
CA HIS A 299 0.13 -23.75 -8.68
C HIS A 299 0.44 -22.32 -9.17
N PHE A 300 -0.27 -21.84 -10.19
CA PHE A 300 -0.04 -20.57 -10.83
C PHE A 300 -1.08 -19.53 -10.38
N GLN A 301 -0.61 -18.32 -10.11
CA GLN A 301 -1.43 -17.15 -9.81
C GLN A 301 -0.93 -15.98 -10.65
N LEU A 302 -1.85 -15.19 -11.18
CA LEU A 302 -1.56 -13.97 -11.93
C LEU A 302 -2.40 -12.84 -11.35
N PHE A 303 -1.80 -11.66 -11.26
CA PHE A 303 -2.47 -10.42 -10.84
C PHE A 303 -2.03 -9.31 -11.78
N ALA A 304 -2.96 -8.46 -12.17
CA ALA A 304 -2.66 -7.23 -12.92
C ALA A 304 -3.59 -6.12 -12.49
N GLU A 305 -3.06 -4.91 -12.46
CA GLU A 305 -3.85 -3.69 -12.25
C GLU A 305 -3.34 -2.61 -13.21
N VAL A 306 -4.27 -1.80 -13.67
CA VAL A 306 -4.02 -0.62 -14.51
C VAL A 306 -4.74 0.55 -13.87
N PHE A 307 -4.05 1.67 -13.69
CA PHE A 307 -4.58 2.90 -13.13
C PHE A 307 -4.37 4.07 -14.06
N GLU A 308 -5.43 4.77 -14.40
CA GLU A 308 -5.41 6.10 -15.00
C GLU A 308 -5.69 7.11 -13.88
N ALA A 309 -4.79 8.09 -13.71
CA ALA A 309 -4.95 9.13 -12.71
C ALA A 309 -4.74 10.52 -13.31
N ARG A 310 -5.47 11.47 -12.78
CA ARG A 310 -5.38 12.89 -13.09
C ARG A 310 -5.29 13.68 -11.80
N PHE A 311 -4.35 14.61 -11.74
CA PHE A 311 -4.27 15.63 -10.71
C PHE A 311 -4.60 17.00 -11.31
N GLU A 312 -5.52 17.73 -10.70
CA GLU A 312 -5.73 19.15 -10.99
C GLU A 312 -4.66 19.97 -10.27
N VAL A 313 -3.60 20.35 -10.98
CA VAL A 313 -2.44 21.02 -10.37
C VAL A 313 -2.60 22.53 -10.42
N PRO A 314 -2.48 23.28 -9.27
CA PRO A 314 -2.59 24.73 -9.25
C PRO A 314 -1.67 25.38 -10.28
N THR A 315 -2.12 26.41 -10.97
CA THR A 315 -1.40 27.18 -12.02
C THR A 315 -1.03 26.41 -13.28
N VAL A 316 -1.11 25.08 -13.27
CA VAL A 316 -0.69 24.17 -14.34
C VAL A 316 -1.87 23.65 -15.15
N GLY A 317 -2.88 23.15 -14.48
CA GLY A 317 -4.03 22.42 -15.02
C GLY A 317 -3.90 20.91 -14.79
N ASP A 318 -4.47 20.13 -15.70
CA ASP A 318 -4.53 18.67 -15.56
C ASP A 318 -3.18 18.00 -15.82
N ALA A 319 -2.78 17.14 -14.92
CA ALA A 319 -1.59 16.29 -14.99
C ALA A 319 -2.01 14.81 -15.01
N ASP A 320 -2.01 14.22 -16.21
CA ASP A 320 -2.45 12.84 -16.44
C ASP A 320 -1.28 11.86 -16.32
N THR A 321 -1.54 10.67 -15.78
CA THR A 321 -0.58 9.57 -15.71
C THR A 321 -1.30 8.23 -15.82
N LEU A 322 -0.61 7.25 -16.43
CA LEU A 322 -1.03 5.85 -16.51
C LEU A 322 0.02 5.00 -15.79
N SER A 323 -0.41 4.14 -14.89
CA SER A 323 0.49 3.19 -14.23
C SER A 323 -0.12 1.79 -14.19
N TYR A 324 0.69 0.75 -14.41
CA TYR A 324 0.21 -0.62 -14.33
C TYR A 324 1.28 -1.57 -13.80
N TYR A 325 0.83 -2.73 -13.35
CA TYR A 325 1.71 -3.87 -13.12
C TYR A 325 1.07 -5.18 -13.56
N LEU A 326 1.94 -6.15 -13.87
CA LEU A 326 1.60 -7.53 -14.13
C LEU A 326 2.48 -8.42 -13.23
N GLU A 327 1.86 -9.22 -12.37
CA GLU A 327 2.53 -10.07 -11.40
C GLU A 327 2.15 -11.54 -11.62
N ALA A 328 3.15 -12.41 -11.64
CA ALA A 328 2.96 -13.86 -11.70
C ALA A 328 3.65 -14.52 -10.51
N ARG A 329 2.97 -15.46 -9.87
CA ARG A 329 3.48 -16.30 -8.79
C ARG A 329 3.29 -17.77 -9.14
N TYR A 330 4.30 -18.58 -8.87
CA TYR A 330 4.26 -20.02 -9.06
C TYR A 330 4.71 -20.76 -7.80
N LYS A 331 3.89 -21.69 -7.30
CA LYS A 331 4.27 -22.61 -6.23
C LYS A 331 5.10 -23.76 -6.82
N ILE A 332 6.40 -23.75 -6.57
CA ILE A 332 7.36 -24.77 -7.04
C ILE A 332 7.20 -26.06 -6.22
N THR A 333 7.11 -25.89 -4.90
CA THR A 333 6.76 -26.93 -3.92
C THR A 333 5.71 -26.41 -2.96
N PRO A 334 5.15 -27.19 -2.02
CA PRO A 334 4.26 -26.65 -0.98
C PRO A 334 4.86 -25.48 -0.18
N GLN A 335 6.19 -25.50 0.03
CA GLN A 335 6.92 -24.48 0.80
C GLN A 335 7.55 -23.40 -0.07
N LEU A 336 8.07 -23.74 -1.27
CA LEU A 336 8.85 -22.85 -2.12
C LEU A 336 7.97 -22.23 -3.20
N PHE A 337 8.04 -20.90 -3.35
CA PHE A 337 7.43 -20.18 -4.46
C PHE A 337 8.41 -19.21 -5.11
N GLY A 338 8.22 -18.96 -6.40
CA GLY A 338 8.85 -17.90 -7.15
C GLY A 338 7.81 -16.89 -7.63
N ALA A 339 8.18 -15.63 -7.78
CA ALA A 339 7.35 -14.58 -8.32
C ALA A 339 8.16 -13.62 -9.19
N VAL A 340 7.50 -13.09 -10.23
CA VAL A 340 8.02 -12.02 -11.08
C VAL A 340 6.94 -10.97 -11.26
N ARG A 341 7.34 -9.69 -11.32
CA ARG A 341 6.42 -8.58 -11.54
C ARG A 341 7.07 -7.59 -12.50
N TRP A 342 6.31 -7.18 -13.50
CA TRP A 342 6.59 -6.07 -14.38
C TRP A 342 5.74 -4.89 -13.97
N ASN A 343 6.31 -3.70 -13.89
CA ASN A 343 5.61 -2.46 -13.56
C ASN A 343 6.02 -1.36 -14.54
N GLU A 344 5.08 -0.47 -14.85
CA GLU A 344 5.34 0.72 -15.67
C GLU A 344 4.48 1.91 -15.22
N GLN A 345 5.02 3.11 -15.38
CA GLN A 345 4.28 4.36 -15.21
C GLN A 345 4.71 5.37 -16.26
N PHE A 346 3.72 5.96 -16.94
CA PHE A 346 3.87 6.95 -17.98
C PHE A 346 3.27 8.27 -17.54
N TYR A 347 3.88 9.35 -17.97
CA TYR A 347 3.46 10.71 -17.64
C TYR A 347 3.03 11.48 -18.88
N GLY A 348 1.82 12.05 -18.83
CA GLY A 348 1.27 12.87 -19.91
C GLY A 348 2.00 14.21 -20.09
N ASN A 349 1.69 14.87 -21.18
CA ASN A 349 2.18 16.23 -21.46
C ASN A 349 1.29 17.28 -20.79
N ILE A 350 1.88 18.41 -20.40
CA ILE A 350 1.13 19.51 -19.77
C ILE A 350 0.71 20.53 -20.81
N GLY A 351 -0.59 20.69 -21.01
CA GLY A 351 -1.19 21.63 -21.96
C GLY A 351 -0.70 21.34 -23.40
N ALA A 352 -0.30 22.38 -24.12
CA ALA A 352 0.23 22.26 -25.48
C ALA A 352 1.75 21.97 -25.54
N SER A 353 2.37 21.63 -24.41
CA SER A 353 3.80 21.30 -24.33
C SER A 353 4.04 19.86 -24.77
N ASP A 354 5.08 19.61 -25.56
CA ASP A 354 5.54 18.24 -25.90
C ASP A 354 6.40 17.62 -24.78
N ARG A 355 6.37 18.17 -23.57
CA ARG A 355 7.17 17.68 -22.45
C ARG A 355 6.29 16.99 -21.41
N PRO A 356 6.62 15.75 -21.02
CA PRO A 356 5.93 15.07 -19.93
C PRO A 356 6.24 15.76 -18.60
N TRP A 357 5.29 15.66 -17.66
CA TRP A 357 5.42 16.27 -16.33
C TRP A 357 6.20 15.44 -15.32
N GLY A 358 6.44 14.16 -15.61
CA GLY A 358 7.27 13.24 -14.83
C GLY A 358 8.26 12.50 -15.72
N ASN A 359 9.04 11.61 -15.15
CA ASN A 359 9.95 10.71 -15.87
C ASN A 359 9.27 9.34 -15.97
N ASP A 360 9.07 8.87 -17.20
CA ASP A 360 8.56 7.51 -17.41
C ASP A 360 9.49 6.49 -16.73
N ILE A 361 8.88 5.52 -16.07
CA ILE A 361 9.60 4.51 -15.30
C ILE A 361 9.05 3.12 -15.57
N TRP A 362 9.94 2.14 -15.70
CA TRP A 362 9.59 0.74 -15.61
C TRP A 362 10.43 0.02 -14.56
N ARG A 363 9.88 -1.05 -13.99
CA ARG A 363 10.57 -1.88 -12.99
C ARG A 363 10.24 -3.36 -13.17
N VAL A 364 11.27 -4.19 -13.04
CA VAL A 364 11.16 -5.63 -12.94
C VAL A 364 11.51 -6.05 -11.53
N ASP A 365 10.64 -6.82 -10.90
CA ASP A 365 10.87 -7.45 -9.61
C ASP A 365 10.90 -8.97 -9.79
N ALA A 366 11.86 -9.65 -9.16
CA ALA A 366 11.94 -11.10 -9.07
C ALA A 366 12.12 -11.51 -7.60
N ALA A 367 11.31 -12.46 -7.13
CA ALA A 367 11.36 -12.91 -5.75
C ALA A 367 11.30 -14.43 -5.61
N LEU A 368 11.97 -14.94 -4.59
CA LEU A 368 11.85 -16.31 -4.09
C LEU A 368 11.42 -16.26 -2.63
N GLY A 369 10.42 -17.06 -2.27
CA GLY A 369 9.98 -17.20 -0.89
C GLY A 369 9.89 -18.65 -0.45
N TYR A 370 10.30 -18.90 0.79
CA TYR A 370 10.24 -20.21 1.40
C TYR A 370 9.51 -20.17 2.73
N ARG A 371 8.47 -21.00 2.87
CA ARG A 371 7.71 -21.20 4.12
C ARG A 371 8.26 -22.41 4.85
N PHE A 372 8.97 -22.16 5.93
CA PHE A 372 9.50 -23.22 6.79
C PHE A 372 8.36 -23.94 7.53
N THR A 373 7.44 -23.15 8.08
CA THR A 373 6.23 -23.61 8.79
C THR A 373 5.03 -22.72 8.44
N ASP A 374 3.87 -22.97 9.02
CA ASP A 374 2.69 -22.11 8.93
C ASP A 374 2.88 -20.76 9.64
N TYR A 375 3.99 -20.58 10.37
CA TYR A 375 4.33 -19.42 11.18
C TYR A 375 5.61 -18.71 10.76
N LEU A 376 6.44 -19.32 9.89
CA LEU A 376 7.75 -18.79 9.54
C LEU A 376 7.97 -18.80 8.03
N GLN A 377 8.25 -17.62 7.46
CA GLN A 377 8.53 -17.44 6.05
C GLN A 377 9.75 -16.56 5.84
N THR A 378 10.56 -16.85 4.82
CA THR A 378 11.61 -15.95 4.33
C THR A 378 11.36 -15.62 2.87
N LYS A 379 11.79 -14.42 2.45
CA LYS A 379 11.79 -13.97 1.05
C LYS A 379 13.09 -13.28 0.71
N ILE A 380 13.52 -13.42 -0.54
CA ILE A 380 14.61 -12.66 -1.14
C ILE A 380 14.05 -12.08 -2.43
N GLN A 381 14.33 -10.80 -2.70
CA GLN A 381 13.90 -10.07 -3.87
C GLN A 381 15.04 -9.32 -4.51
N TYR A 382 15.04 -9.28 -5.84
CA TYR A 382 15.82 -8.37 -6.66
C TYR A 382 14.86 -7.50 -7.47
N SER A 383 15.13 -6.20 -7.51
CA SER A 383 14.39 -5.24 -8.34
C SER A 383 15.37 -4.42 -9.17
N PHE A 384 15.03 -4.20 -10.42
CA PHE A 384 15.71 -3.27 -11.31
C PHE A 384 14.69 -2.27 -11.86
N SER A 385 14.93 -0.98 -11.63
CA SER A 385 14.13 0.12 -12.15
C SER A 385 14.92 0.91 -13.18
N HIS A 386 14.24 1.44 -14.19
CA HIS A 386 14.79 2.38 -15.16
C HIS A 386 13.85 3.57 -15.32
N GLN A 387 14.40 4.78 -15.25
CA GLN A 387 13.67 6.03 -15.45
C GLN A 387 14.26 6.80 -16.64
N ASP A 388 13.42 7.46 -17.41
CA ASP A 388 13.82 8.39 -18.46
C ASP A 388 14.31 9.72 -17.86
N ALA A 389 15.28 9.63 -16.96
CA ALA A 389 15.86 10.77 -16.24
C ALA A 389 17.29 11.06 -16.70
N PRO A 390 17.74 12.34 -16.74
CA PRO A 390 19.07 12.69 -17.23
C PRO A 390 20.22 12.19 -16.35
N LEU A 391 20.01 12.01 -15.05
CA LEU A 391 21.06 11.77 -14.07
C LEU A 391 20.99 10.40 -13.36
N GLN A 392 19.81 9.81 -13.25
CA GLN A 392 19.59 8.52 -12.55
C GLN A 392 18.70 7.64 -13.40
N GLN A 393 19.30 6.91 -14.35
CA GLN A 393 18.53 6.10 -15.29
C GLN A 393 18.25 4.70 -14.80
N GLY A 394 19.12 4.10 -14.02
CA GLY A 394 18.95 2.74 -13.53
C GLY A 394 19.21 2.64 -12.03
N GLU A 395 18.42 1.81 -11.34
CA GLU A 395 18.52 1.56 -9.92
C GLU A 395 18.38 0.07 -9.65
N GLN A 396 19.16 -0.44 -8.70
CA GLN A 396 19.12 -1.82 -8.27
C GLN A 396 18.80 -1.89 -6.77
N LEU A 397 17.86 -2.76 -6.43
CA LEU A 397 17.48 -3.03 -5.06
C LEU A 397 17.53 -4.54 -4.82
N ILE A 398 18.25 -4.97 -3.76
CA ILE A 398 18.17 -6.32 -3.24
C ILE A 398 17.54 -6.25 -1.86
N ALA A 399 16.49 -7.02 -1.63
CA ALA A 399 15.81 -7.07 -0.34
C ALA A 399 15.73 -8.49 0.19
N ALA A 400 15.80 -8.62 1.51
CA ALA A 400 15.56 -9.87 2.23
C ALA A 400 14.59 -9.62 3.39
N GLN A 401 13.66 -10.55 3.60
CA GLN A 401 12.67 -10.47 4.66
C GLN A 401 12.55 -11.82 5.36
N LEU A 402 12.48 -11.79 6.69
CA LEU A 402 12.04 -12.88 7.54
C LEU A 402 10.75 -12.46 8.23
N THR A 403 9.69 -13.24 8.08
CA THR A 403 8.38 -13.00 8.70
C THR A 403 8.07 -14.13 9.67
N ILE A 404 7.71 -13.75 10.90
CA ILE A 404 7.14 -14.62 11.94
C ILE A 404 5.67 -14.21 12.11
N LYS A 405 4.77 -15.19 12.01
CA LYS A 405 3.32 -15.03 12.19
C LYS A 405 2.89 -15.77 13.47
N PHE A 406 1.97 -15.21 14.22
CA PHE A 406 1.38 -15.84 15.42
C PHE A 406 -0.09 -15.48 15.58
#